data_ed4f23b0b99140128b92e1ba438f5907
#
_entry.id   ed4f23b0b99140128b92e1ba438f5907
#
_cell.length_a   1.000
_cell.length_b   1.000
_cell.length_c   1.000
_cell.angle_alpha   90.00
_cell.angle_beta   90.00
_cell.angle_gamma   90.00
#
_symmetry.space_group_name_H-M   'P 1'
#
loop_
_entity.id
_entity.type
_entity.pdbx_description
1 polymer ?
#
loop_
_entity_poly.entity_id
_entity_poly.type
_entity_poly.pdbx_seq_one_letter_code
_entity_poly.pdbx_strand_id
1 'polypeptide(L)'
;MTLQRETNTNEFITLITRLSQELQQHAEANLQSALVHAEEAFKRILLTVYGYKLRNANEDEHNAPGVDLIDDEGKFVFQITISATRDKVTNTLSRKAMEGYANDGYRLRFMFVGVKKLPRPKSDFPNPHSIDFDYRTDCLYCADISEAFSRLDIAEQERALHVLKQELGEAFLLTTEKLTKQFESSKRLLGIRYSPNLSVPVDAFRYLDAFSNPQVVKENARLKLSELSHACKKAVDLEGLDNEKRQIVQSILEASAKAEDEVTQSSLEHIDSSAEALENVYSPKDEPEVIRSLLHECRILRQFRSNVGFAFTEKKFVLFTGNGGIGKSHYLADCCERAIKKGNAAFLILGQEFTANQGPCSQIAVKIAGNSDYVACFSEINRFAESHGHRAIIAIDALNEGIGRNYWPNHLASLVEALRPFNSIILLASVRSIYEDQVIPVDCFKEDASFSRRQLTGFSNSPDAIRLFCEHYHIEPPAFPPYGEEYSNPLYLRTLCEAISEKGINRFELSISFTEAVFSCLNGINKRICKELECQPATNIVHKALTALVDTSSFLQWGSIAYDDAIQSVHSAIHLYTDKASK
;
A
#
# COMPACT_ATOMS: atom_id res chain seq x y z
N MET A 1 -27.24 1.47 -22.37
CA MET A 1 -26.52 2.64 -22.93
C MET A 1 -26.65 3.89 -22.08
N THR A 2 -27.78 4.17 -21.45
CA THR A 2 -28.01 5.35 -20.60
C THR A 2 -27.12 5.37 -19.34
N LEU A 3 -26.87 4.21 -18.73
CA LEU A 3 -26.11 4.09 -17.49
C LEU A 3 -24.60 4.47 -17.65
N GLN A 4 -23.97 4.11 -18.79
CA GLN A 4 -22.55 4.42 -19.01
C GLN A 4 -22.30 5.92 -19.21
N ARG A 5 -23.17 6.60 -19.96
CA ARG A 5 -23.08 8.07 -20.15
C ARG A 5 -23.26 8.83 -18.83
N GLU A 6 -24.17 8.37 -18.00
CA GLU A 6 -24.41 8.96 -16.67
C GLU A 6 -23.21 8.74 -15.73
N THR A 7 -22.64 7.54 -15.73
CA THR A 7 -21.42 7.22 -14.97
C THR A 7 -20.26 8.09 -15.41
N ASN A 8 -20.01 8.19 -16.73
CA ASN A 8 -18.94 9.03 -17.28
C ASN A 8 -19.16 10.52 -16.93
N THR A 9 -20.41 11.00 -16.97
CA THR A 9 -20.73 12.39 -16.65
C THR A 9 -20.49 12.68 -15.17
N ASN A 10 -20.88 11.80 -14.26
CA ASN A 10 -20.65 11.97 -12.83
C ASN A 10 -19.15 11.93 -12.49
N GLU A 11 -18.39 11.05 -13.13
CA GLU A 11 -16.94 10.99 -13.00
C GLU A 11 -16.29 12.29 -13.50
N PHE A 12 -16.67 12.78 -14.68
CA PHE A 12 -16.14 14.03 -15.25
C PHE A 12 -16.43 15.23 -14.34
N ILE A 13 -17.64 15.35 -13.82
CA ILE A 13 -18.02 16.43 -12.86
C ILE A 13 -17.13 16.37 -11.61
N THR A 14 -16.89 15.18 -11.08
CA THR A 14 -16.03 14.99 -9.90
C THR A 14 -14.60 15.45 -10.17
N LEU A 15 -14.03 15.02 -11.29
CA LEU A 15 -12.65 15.32 -11.66
C LEU A 15 -12.44 16.80 -12.00
N ILE A 16 -13.32 17.41 -12.79
CA ILE A 16 -13.17 18.83 -13.15
C ILE A 16 -13.40 19.76 -11.95
N THR A 17 -14.29 19.36 -11.03
CA THR A 17 -14.50 20.09 -9.78
C THR A 17 -13.23 20.05 -8.90
N ARG A 18 -12.59 18.91 -8.84
CA ARG A 18 -11.33 18.76 -8.11
C ARG A 18 -10.22 19.56 -8.74
N LEU A 19 -10.05 19.53 -10.07
CA LEU A 19 -9.08 20.38 -10.78
C LEU A 19 -9.30 21.85 -10.43
N SER A 20 -10.55 22.31 -10.44
CA SER A 20 -10.92 23.68 -10.07
C SER A 20 -10.54 24.01 -8.62
N GLN A 21 -10.74 23.09 -7.67
CA GLN A 21 -10.38 23.28 -6.26
C GLN A 21 -8.86 23.32 -6.06
N GLU A 22 -8.11 22.43 -6.69
CA GLU A 22 -6.65 22.39 -6.62
C GLU A 22 -6.05 23.68 -7.18
N LEU A 23 -6.53 24.15 -8.34
CA LEU A 23 -6.10 25.42 -8.92
C LEU A 23 -6.40 26.62 -8.01
N GLN A 24 -7.55 26.64 -7.35
CA GLN A 24 -7.92 27.68 -6.39
C GLN A 24 -6.95 27.69 -5.19
N GLN A 25 -6.63 26.52 -4.62
CA GLN A 25 -5.69 26.40 -3.49
C GLN A 25 -4.27 26.84 -3.88
N HIS A 26 -3.80 26.45 -5.07
CA HIS A 26 -2.50 26.85 -5.58
C HIS A 26 -2.40 28.36 -5.82
N ALA A 27 -3.48 29.00 -6.29
CA ALA A 27 -3.53 30.45 -6.46
C ALA A 27 -3.50 31.19 -5.12
N GLU A 28 -4.19 30.69 -4.11
CA GLU A 28 -4.16 31.24 -2.75
C GLU A 28 -2.77 31.11 -2.09
N ALA A 29 -1.99 30.10 -2.49
CA ALA A 29 -0.59 29.91 -2.10
C ALA A 29 0.42 30.72 -2.94
N ASN A 30 -0.03 31.62 -3.85
CA ASN A 30 0.81 32.42 -4.76
C ASN A 30 1.75 31.62 -5.69
N LEU A 31 1.39 30.41 -6.08
CA LEU A 31 2.16 29.58 -7.01
C LEU A 31 1.84 29.96 -8.47
N GLN A 32 2.60 30.89 -9.06
CA GLN A 32 2.39 31.33 -10.46
C GLN A 32 2.52 30.20 -11.50
N SER A 33 3.33 29.17 -11.22
CA SER A 33 3.48 28.01 -12.10
C SER A 33 2.18 27.22 -12.31
N ALA A 34 1.26 27.24 -11.35
CA ALA A 34 -0.03 26.53 -11.45
C ALA A 34 -0.95 27.13 -12.51
N LEU A 35 -0.88 28.44 -12.77
CA LEU A 35 -1.68 29.08 -13.81
C LEU A 35 -1.23 28.69 -15.22
N VAL A 36 0.08 28.59 -15.45
CA VAL A 36 0.65 28.16 -16.74
C VAL A 36 0.25 26.73 -17.06
N HIS A 37 0.28 25.83 -16.05
CA HIS A 37 -0.20 24.47 -16.21
C HIS A 37 -1.71 24.40 -16.46
N ALA A 38 -2.48 25.27 -15.81
CA ALA A 38 -3.93 25.35 -16.03
C ALA A 38 -4.28 25.76 -17.47
N GLU A 39 -3.53 26.69 -18.08
CA GLU A 39 -3.74 27.12 -19.47
C GLU A 39 -3.62 25.93 -20.44
N GLU A 40 -2.58 25.10 -20.29
CA GLU A 40 -2.37 23.92 -21.14
C GLU A 40 -3.43 22.83 -20.88
N ALA A 41 -3.76 22.58 -19.61
CA ALA A 41 -4.79 21.62 -19.24
C ALA A 41 -6.15 22.00 -19.84
N PHE A 42 -6.58 23.26 -19.68
CA PHE A 42 -7.87 23.72 -20.22
C PHE A 42 -7.86 23.83 -21.75
N LYS A 43 -6.74 24.14 -22.41
CA LYS A 43 -6.57 24.03 -23.85
C LYS A 43 -6.97 22.65 -24.35
N ARG A 44 -6.42 21.58 -23.75
CA ARG A 44 -6.73 20.19 -24.13
C ARG A 44 -8.18 19.80 -23.82
N ILE A 45 -8.72 20.22 -22.69
CA ILE A 45 -10.11 19.96 -22.29
C ILE A 45 -11.09 20.66 -23.26
N LEU A 46 -10.86 21.95 -23.56
CA LEU A 46 -11.71 22.71 -24.49
C LEU A 46 -11.64 22.17 -25.91
N LEU A 47 -10.44 21.72 -26.36
CA LEU A 47 -10.29 21.01 -27.64
C LEU A 47 -11.18 19.76 -27.69
N THR A 48 -11.14 18.95 -26.63
CA THR A 48 -11.79 17.64 -26.60
C THR A 48 -13.30 17.74 -26.43
N VAL A 49 -13.78 18.72 -25.62
CA VAL A 49 -15.21 18.87 -25.29
C VAL A 49 -15.96 19.74 -26.31
N TYR A 50 -15.32 20.79 -26.83
CA TYR A 50 -15.97 21.73 -27.75
C TYR A 50 -15.43 21.68 -29.18
N GLY A 51 -14.30 20.98 -29.40
CA GLY A 51 -13.66 20.88 -30.72
C GLY A 51 -12.88 22.14 -31.12
N TYR A 52 -12.56 23.07 -30.20
CA TYR A 52 -11.76 24.28 -30.51
C TYR A 52 -10.34 23.90 -30.92
N LYS A 53 -9.80 24.61 -31.93
CA LYS A 53 -8.41 24.43 -32.40
C LYS A 53 -7.49 25.47 -31.77
N LEU A 54 -7.28 25.34 -30.47
CA LEU A 54 -6.57 26.32 -29.64
C LEU A 54 -5.05 26.18 -29.77
N ARG A 55 -4.36 27.30 -29.97
CA ARG A 55 -2.91 27.48 -29.76
C ARG A 55 -2.65 28.41 -28.59
N ASN A 56 -1.49 28.28 -27.97
CA ASN A 56 -1.09 29.17 -26.89
C ASN A 56 -0.66 30.53 -27.48
N ALA A 57 -1.22 31.62 -26.98
CA ALA A 57 -0.87 32.99 -27.45
C ALA A 57 0.59 33.36 -27.13
N ASN A 58 1.22 32.75 -26.14
CA ASN A 58 2.61 33.00 -25.74
C ASN A 58 3.65 32.20 -26.56
N GLU A 59 3.24 31.31 -27.49
CA GLU A 59 4.18 30.58 -28.35
C GLU A 59 4.81 31.50 -29.42
N ASP A 60 4.08 32.50 -29.92
CA ASP A 60 4.54 33.41 -30.98
C ASP A 60 5.22 34.68 -30.46
N GLU A 61 4.82 35.22 -29.30
CA GLU A 61 5.44 36.38 -28.65
C GLU A 61 5.49 36.16 -27.13
N HIS A 62 6.68 36.22 -26.54
CA HIS A 62 6.84 36.20 -25.07
C HIS A 62 6.03 37.36 -24.44
N ASN A 63 5.00 37.00 -23.65
CA ASN A 63 4.01 37.90 -23.06
C ASN A 63 3.04 38.54 -24.07
N ALA A 64 2.38 37.75 -24.93
CA ALA A 64 1.27 38.24 -25.74
C ALA A 64 0.23 38.93 -24.81
N PRO A 65 0.00 40.23 -24.93
CA PRO A 65 -0.73 40.95 -23.90
C PRO A 65 -2.22 40.71 -24.02
N GLY A 66 -2.76 39.94 -23.06
CA GLY A 66 -4.19 40.01 -22.79
C GLY A 66 -5.02 38.77 -23.01
N VAL A 67 -4.53 37.75 -23.71
CA VAL A 67 -5.21 36.47 -23.92
C VAL A 67 -4.25 35.34 -23.76
N ASP A 68 -4.77 34.15 -23.41
CA ASP A 68 -3.95 32.96 -23.13
C ASP A 68 -3.99 31.98 -24.31
N LEU A 69 -5.16 31.81 -24.94
CA LEU A 69 -5.36 30.88 -26.06
C LEU A 69 -6.09 31.54 -27.24
N ILE A 70 -5.77 31.10 -28.46
CA ILE A 70 -6.34 31.62 -29.71
C ILE A 70 -6.85 30.45 -30.56
N ASP A 71 -8.09 30.56 -31.06
CA ASP A 71 -8.66 29.73 -32.12
C ASP A 71 -8.80 30.56 -33.39
N ASP A 72 -7.86 30.40 -34.31
CA ASP A 72 -7.83 31.20 -35.56
C ASP A 72 -8.95 30.81 -36.54
N GLU A 73 -9.40 29.55 -36.51
CA GLU A 73 -10.49 29.06 -37.36
C GLU A 73 -11.87 29.50 -36.83
N GLY A 74 -12.11 29.31 -35.53
CA GLY A 74 -13.35 29.70 -34.87
C GLY A 74 -13.45 31.20 -34.56
N LYS A 75 -12.35 31.95 -34.72
CA LYS A 75 -12.26 33.37 -34.37
C LYS A 75 -12.58 33.65 -32.92
N PHE A 76 -12.04 32.83 -32.00
CA PHE A 76 -12.14 33.03 -30.57
C PHE A 76 -10.78 33.29 -29.93
N VAL A 77 -10.77 34.18 -28.95
CA VAL A 77 -9.65 34.38 -28.04
C VAL A 77 -10.11 34.12 -26.61
N PHE A 78 -9.31 33.39 -25.84
CA PHE A 78 -9.65 33.00 -24.49
C PHE A 78 -8.70 33.58 -23.45
N GLN A 79 -9.30 34.09 -22.35
CA GLN A 79 -8.59 34.40 -21.13
C GLN A 79 -8.95 33.35 -20.07
N ILE A 80 -7.96 32.56 -19.64
CA ILE A 80 -8.11 31.59 -18.57
C ILE A 80 -7.79 32.27 -17.24
N THR A 81 -8.65 32.14 -16.25
CA THR A 81 -8.44 32.82 -14.96
C THR A 81 -9.18 32.15 -13.82
N ILE A 82 -8.56 32.14 -12.64
CA ILE A 82 -9.18 31.71 -11.38
C ILE A 82 -10.05 32.83 -10.80
N SER A 83 -9.70 34.09 -11.07
CA SER A 83 -10.38 35.27 -10.50
C SER A 83 -11.63 35.65 -11.28
N ALA A 84 -12.80 35.23 -10.78
CA ALA A 84 -14.11 35.65 -11.32
C ALA A 84 -14.55 37.00 -10.72
N THR A 85 -13.88 38.09 -11.13
CA THR A 85 -14.17 39.45 -10.65
C THR A 85 -14.48 40.40 -11.81
N ARG A 86 -15.29 41.42 -11.53
CA ARG A 86 -15.61 42.47 -12.50
C ARG A 86 -14.33 43.17 -13.01
N ASP A 87 -13.42 43.46 -12.10
CA ASP A 87 -12.16 44.15 -12.42
C ASP A 87 -11.29 43.33 -13.39
N LYS A 88 -11.23 42.00 -13.23
CA LYS A 88 -10.49 41.11 -14.14
C LYS A 88 -11.06 41.19 -15.56
N VAL A 89 -12.39 41.14 -15.71
CA VAL A 89 -13.06 41.26 -17.01
C VAL A 89 -12.82 42.66 -17.61
N THR A 90 -13.08 43.72 -16.83
CA THR A 90 -12.88 45.14 -17.28
C THR A 90 -11.43 45.39 -17.69
N ASN A 91 -10.48 44.96 -16.89
CA ASN A 91 -9.05 45.15 -17.18
C ASN A 91 -8.62 44.40 -18.45
N THR A 92 -9.16 43.23 -18.71
CA THR A 92 -8.87 42.49 -19.96
C THR A 92 -9.46 43.19 -21.16
N LEU A 93 -10.75 43.60 -21.12
CA LEU A 93 -11.40 44.35 -22.21
C LEU A 93 -10.73 45.68 -22.53
N SER A 94 -10.11 46.33 -21.54
CA SER A 94 -9.44 47.63 -21.67
C SER A 94 -8.00 47.52 -22.20
N ARG A 95 -7.46 46.32 -22.41
CA ARG A 95 -6.10 46.18 -22.92
C ARG A 95 -6.01 46.57 -24.40
N LYS A 96 -4.95 47.26 -24.77
CA LYS A 96 -4.72 47.73 -26.16
C LYS A 96 -4.71 46.58 -27.19
N ALA A 97 -4.26 45.40 -26.81
CA ALA A 97 -4.26 44.21 -27.68
C ALA A 97 -5.67 43.81 -28.15
N MET A 98 -6.73 44.15 -27.41
CA MET A 98 -8.12 43.87 -27.82
C MET A 98 -8.55 44.61 -29.07
N GLU A 99 -7.90 45.76 -29.39
CA GLU A 99 -8.16 46.51 -30.65
C GLU A 99 -7.76 45.67 -31.87
N GLY A 100 -6.63 44.99 -31.84
CA GLY A 100 -6.19 44.09 -32.91
C GLY A 100 -7.14 42.94 -33.11
N TYR A 101 -7.48 42.23 -32.03
CA TYR A 101 -8.42 41.12 -32.09
C TYR A 101 -9.83 41.52 -32.56
N ALA A 102 -10.30 42.72 -32.12
CA ALA A 102 -11.59 43.23 -32.59
C ALA A 102 -11.58 43.51 -34.09
N ASN A 103 -10.51 44.13 -34.62
CA ASN A 103 -10.33 44.43 -36.03
C ASN A 103 -10.26 43.17 -36.89
N ASP A 104 -9.66 42.08 -36.35
CA ASP A 104 -9.55 40.78 -37.02
C ASP A 104 -10.80 39.91 -36.86
N GLY A 105 -11.84 40.42 -36.19
CA GLY A 105 -13.14 39.78 -36.04
C GLY A 105 -13.18 38.65 -35.01
N TYR A 106 -12.28 38.71 -34.02
CA TYR A 106 -12.28 37.74 -32.93
C TYR A 106 -13.33 38.07 -31.85
N ARG A 107 -13.85 37.02 -31.20
CA ARG A 107 -14.73 37.10 -30.06
C ARG A 107 -13.98 36.69 -28.79
N LEU A 108 -14.04 37.52 -27.74
CA LEU A 108 -13.37 37.23 -26.46
C LEU A 108 -14.23 36.31 -25.60
N ARG A 109 -13.61 35.30 -25.06
CA ARG A 109 -14.21 34.39 -24.05
C ARG A 109 -13.35 34.29 -22.79
N PHE A 110 -14.02 34.26 -21.66
CA PHE A 110 -13.39 33.96 -20.38
C PHE A 110 -13.66 32.50 -19.99
N MET A 111 -12.61 31.80 -19.58
CA MET A 111 -12.73 30.52 -18.90
C MET A 111 -12.38 30.71 -17.43
N PHE A 112 -13.39 30.73 -16.57
CA PHE A 112 -13.21 30.82 -15.13
C PHE A 112 -13.01 29.43 -14.56
N VAL A 113 -11.74 29.11 -14.21
CA VAL A 113 -11.33 27.79 -13.73
C VAL A 113 -11.38 27.66 -12.20
N GLY A 114 -11.66 28.75 -11.47
CA GLY A 114 -11.86 28.73 -10.03
C GLY A 114 -13.27 28.33 -9.61
N VAL A 115 -13.47 28.15 -8.31
CA VAL A 115 -14.76 27.73 -7.73
C VAL A 115 -15.82 28.85 -7.75
N LYS A 116 -15.38 30.10 -7.74
CA LYS A 116 -16.27 31.27 -7.66
C LYS A 116 -16.83 31.66 -9.03
N LYS A 117 -18.11 32.00 -9.08
CA LYS A 117 -18.76 32.57 -10.27
C LYS A 117 -18.70 34.10 -10.24
N LEU A 118 -18.62 34.69 -11.44
CA LEU A 118 -18.71 36.13 -11.60
C LEU A 118 -20.09 36.62 -11.11
N PRO A 119 -20.16 37.61 -10.18
CA PRO A 119 -21.42 38.17 -9.75
C PRO A 119 -22.16 38.83 -10.92
N ARG A 120 -23.48 38.68 -10.98
CA ARG A 120 -24.29 39.29 -12.04
C ARG A 120 -24.01 40.81 -12.13
N PRO A 121 -23.55 41.30 -13.26
CA PRO A 121 -23.19 42.70 -13.38
C PRO A 121 -24.43 43.61 -13.31
N LYS A 122 -24.31 44.74 -12.61
CA LYS A 122 -25.37 45.74 -12.47
C LYS A 122 -25.42 46.69 -13.68
N SER A 123 -24.36 46.76 -14.47
CA SER A 123 -24.18 47.54 -15.70
C SER A 123 -23.26 46.82 -16.65
N ASP A 124 -23.32 47.16 -17.91
CA ASP A 124 -22.44 46.59 -18.93
C ASP A 124 -20.95 46.80 -18.60
N PHE A 125 -20.11 45.99 -19.16
CA PHE A 125 -18.67 46.12 -19.00
C PHE A 125 -18.13 47.22 -19.93
N PRO A 126 -17.23 48.09 -19.47
CA PRO A 126 -16.51 48.99 -20.35
C PRO A 126 -15.73 48.17 -21.39
N ASN A 127 -16.00 48.45 -22.68
CA ASN A 127 -15.37 47.77 -23.81
C ASN A 127 -14.86 48.81 -24.81
N PRO A 128 -13.74 49.52 -24.49
CA PRO A 128 -13.28 50.64 -25.27
C PRO A 128 -12.80 50.26 -26.69
N HIS A 129 -12.45 49.00 -26.91
CA HIS A 129 -11.96 48.48 -28.19
C HIS A 129 -13.03 47.78 -29.02
N SER A 130 -14.29 47.73 -28.54
CA SER A 130 -15.44 47.14 -29.22
C SER A 130 -15.24 45.69 -29.67
N ILE A 131 -14.43 44.89 -28.92
CA ILE A 131 -14.32 43.49 -29.19
C ILE A 131 -15.65 42.78 -28.92
N ASP A 132 -16.00 41.80 -29.75
CA ASP A 132 -17.24 41.04 -29.54
C ASP A 132 -17.16 40.26 -28.22
N PHE A 133 -18.06 40.58 -27.28
CA PHE A 133 -18.14 40.01 -25.95
C PHE A 133 -19.53 40.18 -25.33
N ASP A 134 -20.16 39.08 -24.99
CA ASP A 134 -21.38 39.06 -24.18
C ASP A 134 -21.16 38.21 -22.90
N TYR A 135 -21.20 38.87 -21.74
CA TYR A 135 -20.94 38.24 -20.46
C TYR A 135 -21.85 37.00 -20.17
N ARG A 136 -23.00 36.88 -20.82
CA ARG A 136 -23.96 35.78 -20.63
C ARG A 136 -23.55 34.50 -21.34
N THR A 137 -22.85 34.65 -22.46
CA THR A 137 -22.49 33.54 -23.35
C THR A 137 -20.99 33.27 -23.41
N ASP A 138 -20.17 34.31 -23.08
CA ASP A 138 -18.71 34.25 -23.23
C ASP A 138 -17.96 34.09 -21.90
N CYS A 139 -18.69 33.99 -20.78
CA CYS A 139 -18.11 33.61 -19.48
C CYS A 139 -18.41 32.14 -19.22
N LEU A 140 -17.43 31.28 -19.50
CA LEU A 140 -17.53 29.84 -19.30
C LEU A 140 -17.00 29.45 -17.92
N TYR A 141 -17.62 28.42 -17.33
CA TYR A 141 -17.26 27.84 -16.04
C TYR A 141 -17.10 26.32 -16.18
N CYS A 142 -16.50 25.67 -15.20
CA CYS A 142 -16.38 24.20 -15.19
C CYS A 142 -17.74 23.48 -15.28
N ALA A 143 -18.82 24.11 -14.80
CA ALA A 143 -20.18 23.59 -14.95
C ALA A 143 -20.67 23.58 -16.41
N ASP A 144 -20.29 24.60 -17.19
CA ASP A 144 -20.68 24.67 -18.61
C ASP A 144 -19.93 23.63 -19.45
N ILE A 145 -18.66 23.36 -19.09
CA ILE A 145 -17.87 22.26 -19.68
C ILE A 145 -18.53 20.90 -19.33
N SER A 146 -18.98 20.71 -18.10
CA SER A 146 -19.65 19.48 -17.67
C SER A 146 -20.98 19.27 -18.40
N GLU A 147 -21.73 20.33 -18.64
CA GLU A 147 -22.96 20.27 -19.42
C GLU A 147 -22.68 19.92 -20.90
N ALA A 148 -21.67 20.54 -21.50
CA ALA A 148 -21.24 20.21 -22.87
C ALA A 148 -20.76 18.76 -22.95
N PHE A 149 -19.96 18.28 -21.99
CA PHE A 149 -19.51 16.89 -21.90
C PHE A 149 -20.66 15.90 -21.85
N SER A 150 -21.74 16.19 -21.11
CA SER A 150 -22.89 15.29 -21.01
C SER A 150 -23.61 15.03 -22.34
N ARG A 151 -23.41 15.91 -23.32
CA ARG A 151 -24.02 15.82 -24.66
C ARG A 151 -23.18 15.02 -25.64
N LEU A 152 -21.90 14.77 -25.34
CA LEU A 152 -20.98 13.99 -26.15
C LEU A 152 -21.42 12.52 -26.28
N ASP A 153 -21.00 11.85 -27.33
CA ASP A 153 -21.12 10.40 -27.41
C ASP A 153 -20.15 9.70 -26.43
N ILE A 154 -20.32 8.37 -26.24
CA ILE A 154 -19.54 7.61 -25.24
C ILE A 154 -18.04 7.66 -25.57
N ALA A 155 -17.66 7.55 -26.86
CA ALA A 155 -16.26 7.53 -27.27
C ALA A 155 -15.60 8.90 -27.09
N GLU A 156 -16.34 9.98 -27.30
CA GLU A 156 -15.91 11.35 -27.04
C GLU A 156 -15.78 11.61 -25.53
N GLN A 157 -16.75 11.13 -24.74
CA GLN A 157 -16.69 11.20 -23.27
C GLN A 157 -15.46 10.47 -22.72
N GLU A 158 -15.17 9.27 -23.22
CA GLU A 158 -13.99 8.51 -22.79
C GLU A 158 -12.69 9.23 -23.15
N ARG A 159 -12.59 9.88 -24.33
CA ARG A 159 -11.45 10.70 -24.71
C ARG A 159 -11.27 11.92 -23.79
N ALA A 160 -12.36 12.64 -23.52
CA ALA A 160 -12.30 13.81 -22.65
C ALA A 160 -11.97 13.44 -21.18
N LEU A 161 -12.54 12.33 -20.67
CA LEU A 161 -12.16 11.77 -19.37
C LEU A 161 -10.68 11.38 -19.31
N HIS A 162 -10.16 10.77 -20.37
CA HIS A 162 -8.76 10.39 -20.44
C HIS A 162 -7.85 11.62 -20.35
N VAL A 163 -8.16 12.69 -21.09
CA VAL A 163 -7.42 13.96 -21.04
C VAL A 163 -7.48 14.54 -19.63
N LEU A 164 -8.66 14.65 -19.04
CA LEU A 164 -8.83 15.23 -17.70
C LEU A 164 -8.10 14.41 -16.62
N LYS A 165 -8.11 13.08 -16.73
CA LYS A 165 -7.34 12.19 -15.85
C LYS A 165 -5.82 12.37 -16.01
N GLN A 166 -5.33 12.59 -17.24
CA GLN A 166 -3.92 12.89 -17.47
C GLN A 166 -3.50 14.21 -16.83
N GLU A 167 -4.29 15.27 -16.99
CA GLU A 167 -3.98 16.60 -16.45
C GLU A 167 -3.98 16.62 -14.91
N LEU A 168 -4.86 15.85 -14.28
CA LEU A 168 -4.90 15.72 -12.83
C LEU A 168 -3.81 14.80 -12.26
N GLY A 169 -3.00 14.18 -13.11
CA GLY A 169 -2.16 13.06 -12.67
C GLY A 169 -2.99 11.86 -12.20
N GLU A 170 -4.28 11.85 -12.51
CA GLU A 170 -5.25 10.84 -12.09
C GLU A 170 -5.38 9.71 -13.11
N ALA A 171 -4.27 9.08 -13.42
CA ALA A 171 -4.38 7.75 -13.99
C ALA A 171 -5.01 6.77 -12.98
N PHE A 172 -5.06 7.14 -11.68
CA PHE A 172 -5.47 6.21 -10.64
C PHE A 172 -5.97 6.92 -9.38
N LEU A 173 -7.28 6.84 -9.11
CA LEU A 173 -7.87 7.17 -7.79
C LEU A 173 -8.00 5.90 -6.96
N LEU A 174 -7.41 5.91 -5.79
CA LEU A 174 -7.54 4.83 -4.84
C LEU A 174 -8.85 4.96 -4.06
N THR A 175 -9.65 3.88 -4.06
CA THR A 175 -10.89 3.76 -3.29
C THR A 175 -10.89 2.46 -2.50
N THR A 176 -11.65 2.41 -1.41
CA THR A 176 -11.81 1.19 -0.60
C THR A 176 -12.31 0.00 -1.44
N GLU A 177 -13.16 0.24 -2.43
CA GLU A 177 -13.65 -0.80 -3.34
C GLU A 177 -12.52 -1.38 -4.20
N LYS A 178 -11.66 -0.52 -4.78
CA LYS A 178 -10.49 -0.95 -5.56
C LYS A 178 -9.50 -1.74 -4.69
N LEU A 179 -9.26 -1.31 -3.45
CA LEU A 179 -8.43 -2.04 -2.49
C LEU A 179 -8.96 -3.44 -2.24
N THR A 180 -10.25 -3.55 -1.92
CA THR A 180 -10.92 -4.83 -1.67
C THR A 180 -10.87 -5.74 -2.90
N LYS A 181 -11.15 -5.20 -4.08
CA LYS A 181 -11.13 -5.98 -5.34
C LYS A 181 -9.73 -6.50 -5.67
N GLN A 182 -8.70 -5.67 -5.51
CA GLN A 182 -7.31 -6.06 -5.74
C GLN A 182 -6.89 -7.16 -4.74
N PHE A 183 -7.22 -6.99 -3.46
CA PHE A 183 -6.91 -7.97 -2.43
C PHE A 183 -7.61 -9.32 -2.69
N GLU A 184 -8.90 -9.31 -3.03
CA GLU A 184 -9.64 -10.54 -3.35
C GLU A 184 -9.06 -11.26 -4.60
N SER A 185 -8.52 -10.52 -5.56
CA SER A 185 -7.79 -11.12 -6.68
C SER A 185 -6.52 -11.84 -6.22
N SER A 186 -5.69 -11.18 -5.41
CA SER A 186 -4.46 -11.77 -4.86
C SER A 186 -4.76 -12.95 -3.93
N LYS A 187 -5.84 -12.89 -3.15
CA LYS A 187 -6.31 -13.95 -2.28
C LYS A 187 -6.68 -15.22 -3.05
N ARG A 188 -7.33 -15.06 -4.21
CA ARG A 188 -7.63 -16.20 -5.09
C ARG A 188 -6.36 -16.88 -5.62
N LEU A 189 -5.33 -16.08 -5.97
CA LEU A 189 -4.04 -16.61 -6.41
C LEU A 189 -3.26 -17.32 -5.29
N LEU A 190 -3.41 -16.88 -4.04
CA LEU A 190 -2.85 -17.59 -2.89
C LEU A 190 -3.52 -18.96 -2.67
N GLY A 191 -4.82 -19.07 -2.97
CA GLY A 191 -5.58 -20.28 -2.80
C GLY A 191 -5.49 -20.81 -1.36
N ILE A 192 -5.13 -22.07 -1.22
CA ILE A 192 -5.04 -22.74 0.09
C ILE A 192 -3.97 -22.18 1.03
N ARG A 193 -3.03 -21.35 0.52
CA ARG A 193 -1.99 -20.71 1.36
C ARG A 193 -2.55 -19.65 2.32
N TYR A 194 -3.80 -19.20 2.10
CA TYR A 194 -4.48 -18.27 2.97
C TYR A 194 -5.88 -18.75 3.36
N SER A 195 -6.09 -18.97 4.64
CA SER A 195 -7.36 -19.41 5.23
C SER A 195 -7.69 -18.49 6.41
N PRO A 196 -8.52 -17.44 6.22
CA PRO A 196 -8.81 -16.45 7.27
C PRO A 196 -9.31 -17.06 8.58
N ASN A 197 -10.08 -18.15 8.50
CA ASN A 197 -10.63 -18.86 9.65
C ASN A 197 -9.57 -19.62 10.48
N LEU A 198 -8.36 -19.79 9.95
CA LEU A 198 -7.22 -20.41 10.62
C LEU A 198 -6.15 -19.38 11.02
N SER A 199 -6.53 -18.11 11.11
CA SER A 199 -5.64 -17.04 11.53
C SER A 199 -5.45 -17.06 13.04
N VAL A 200 -4.40 -17.73 13.50
CA VAL A 200 -3.99 -17.71 14.91
C VAL A 200 -3.31 -16.39 15.20
N PRO A 201 -3.60 -15.73 16.33
CA PRO A 201 -2.83 -14.58 16.76
C PRO A 201 -1.36 -14.97 16.95
N VAL A 202 -0.53 -14.68 15.98
CA VAL A 202 0.94 -14.76 16.12
C VAL A 202 1.46 -13.46 16.68
N ASP A 203 2.57 -13.51 17.41
CA ASP A 203 3.21 -12.31 17.98
C ASP A 203 3.45 -11.22 16.94
N ALA A 204 3.68 -11.60 15.70
CA ALA A 204 3.88 -10.71 14.58
C ALA A 204 2.67 -9.78 14.29
N PHE A 205 1.42 -10.15 14.67
CA PHE A 205 0.25 -9.26 14.50
C PHE A 205 0.24 -8.05 15.44
N ARG A 206 0.97 -8.13 16.55
CA ARG A 206 1.18 -6.99 17.44
C ARG A 206 1.85 -5.82 16.70
N TYR A 207 2.62 -6.13 15.65
CA TYR A 207 3.38 -5.14 14.89
C TYR A 207 2.56 -4.45 13.80
N LEU A 208 1.33 -4.92 13.51
CA LEU A 208 0.51 -4.34 12.45
C LEU A 208 0.24 -2.84 12.68
N ASP A 209 -0.04 -2.44 13.92
CA ASP A 209 -0.27 -1.03 14.24
C ASP A 209 1.04 -0.22 14.13
N ALA A 210 2.20 -0.80 14.47
CA ALA A 210 3.49 -0.15 14.24
C ALA A 210 3.80 0.03 12.75
N PHE A 211 3.36 -0.88 11.89
CA PHE A 211 3.48 -0.76 10.43
C PHE A 211 2.51 0.28 9.85
N SER A 212 1.22 0.17 10.18
CA SER A 212 0.16 0.93 9.54
C SER A 212 -0.21 2.22 10.26
N ASN A 213 -0.09 2.29 11.59
CA ASN A 213 -0.50 3.44 12.41
C ASN A 213 0.61 3.91 13.37
N PRO A 214 1.82 4.24 12.88
CA PRO A 214 2.95 4.57 13.74
C PRO A 214 2.68 5.76 14.67
N GLN A 215 1.85 6.71 14.26
CA GLN A 215 1.50 7.88 15.09
C GLN A 215 0.72 7.47 16.33
N VAL A 216 -0.25 6.58 16.22
CA VAL A 216 -1.01 6.05 17.36
C VAL A 216 -0.08 5.34 18.36
N VAL A 217 0.89 4.57 17.85
CA VAL A 217 1.88 3.90 18.70
C VAL A 217 2.78 4.92 19.40
N LYS A 218 3.21 5.98 18.70
CA LYS A 218 4.01 7.06 19.26
C LYS A 218 3.25 7.88 20.32
N GLU A 219 1.98 8.17 20.08
CA GLU A 219 1.11 8.83 21.06
C GLU A 219 0.96 8.01 22.35
N ASN A 220 0.74 6.70 22.22
CA ASN A 220 0.67 5.80 23.38
C ASN A 220 2.00 5.73 24.13
N ALA A 221 3.14 5.84 23.46
CA ALA A 221 4.45 5.95 24.09
C ALA A 221 4.60 7.27 24.85
N ARG A 222 4.13 8.40 24.28
CA ARG A 222 4.15 9.72 24.96
C ARG A 222 3.37 9.72 26.28
N LEU A 223 2.21 9.06 26.31
CA LEU A 223 1.45 8.93 27.56
C LEU A 223 2.28 8.22 28.65
N LYS A 224 2.97 7.13 28.29
CA LYS A 224 3.83 6.40 29.24
C LYS A 224 5.09 7.19 29.63
N LEU A 225 5.64 7.97 28.72
CA LEU A 225 6.76 8.87 29.02
C LEU A 225 6.36 9.95 30.01
N SER A 226 5.16 10.50 29.89
CA SER A 226 4.63 11.48 30.86
C SER A 226 4.46 10.88 32.26
N GLU A 227 3.97 9.63 32.36
CA GLU A 227 3.88 8.89 33.61
C GLU A 227 5.29 8.67 34.23
N LEU A 228 6.25 8.26 33.39
CA LEU A 228 7.65 8.09 33.78
C LEU A 228 8.28 9.40 34.23
N SER A 229 8.11 10.50 33.49
CA SER A 229 8.61 11.83 33.87
C SER A 229 8.08 12.27 35.24
N HIS A 230 6.80 11.96 35.52
CA HIS A 230 6.23 12.25 36.84
C HIS A 230 6.86 11.40 37.96
N ALA A 231 7.13 10.12 37.74
CA ALA A 231 7.82 9.26 38.68
C ALA A 231 9.27 9.72 38.92
N CYS A 232 9.98 10.14 37.85
CA CYS A 232 11.34 10.70 37.97
C CYS A 232 11.38 11.96 38.86
N LYS A 233 10.46 12.90 38.66
CA LYS A 233 10.40 14.13 39.47
C LYS A 233 10.25 13.81 40.98
N LYS A 234 9.37 12.87 41.33
CA LYS A 234 9.23 12.42 42.72
C LYS A 234 10.51 11.77 43.25
N ALA A 235 11.24 11.03 42.40
CA ALA A 235 12.46 10.35 42.79
C ALA A 235 13.65 11.32 42.97
N VAL A 236 13.76 12.37 42.17
CA VAL A 236 14.80 13.41 42.32
C VAL A 236 14.68 14.13 43.65
N ASP A 237 13.46 14.38 44.13
CA ASP A 237 13.16 15.09 45.38
C ASP A 237 13.30 14.20 46.62
N LEU A 238 13.66 12.92 46.47
CA LEU A 238 13.78 11.98 47.59
C LEU A 238 14.93 12.36 48.52
N GLU A 239 14.61 12.56 49.79
CA GLU A 239 15.63 12.81 50.86
C GLU A 239 16.49 11.55 51.09
N GLY A 240 17.80 11.74 51.21
CA GLY A 240 18.77 10.65 51.46
C GLY A 240 19.28 9.97 50.20
N LEU A 241 18.93 10.45 49.02
CA LEU A 241 19.50 9.97 47.76
C LEU A 241 20.94 10.48 47.62
N ASP A 242 21.91 9.56 47.45
CA ASP A 242 23.29 9.96 47.20
C ASP A 242 23.44 10.60 45.79
N ASN A 243 24.58 11.28 45.59
CA ASN A 243 24.81 12.05 44.36
C ASN A 243 24.83 11.16 43.08
N GLU A 244 25.38 9.97 43.18
CA GLU A 244 25.46 9.04 42.03
C GLU A 244 24.06 8.59 41.59
N LYS A 245 23.23 8.13 42.51
CA LYS A 245 21.85 7.71 42.25
C LYS A 245 21.00 8.88 41.76
N ARG A 246 21.17 10.07 42.33
CA ARG A 246 20.47 11.27 41.89
C ARG A 246 20.83 11.65 40.44
N GLN A 247 22.08 11.51 40.03
CA GLN A 247 22.51 11.74 38.65
C GLN A 247 21.87 10.75 37.69
N ILE A 248 21.75 9.46 38.05
CA ILE A 248 21.10 8.46 37.20
C ILE A 248 19.60 8.79 37.04
N VAL A 249 18.90 9.11 38.13
CA VAL A 249 17.49 9.51 38.09
C VAL A 249 17.29 10.77 37.25
N GLN A 250 18.20 11.74 37.39
CA GLN A 250 18.18 12.97 36.57
C GLN A 250 18.40 12.66 35.08
N SER A 251 19.29 11.72 34.74
CA SER A 251 19.51 11.26 33.36
C SER A 251 18.25 10.62 32.78
N ILE A 252 17.52 9.81 33.56
CA ILE A 252 16.25 9.23 33.12
C ILE A 252 15.21 10.35 32.88
N LEU A 253 15.12 11.35 33.76
CA LEU A 253 14.21 12.48 33.63
C LEU A 253 14.50 13.29 32.34
N GLU A 254 15.75 13.64 32.10
CA GLU A 254 16.19 14.38 30.92
C GLU A 254 15.94 13.57 29.63
N ALA A 255 16.24 12.28 29.65
CA ALA A 255 15.98 11.38 28.53
C ALA A 255 14.46 11.23 28.25
N SER A 256 13.63 11.14 29.30
CA SER A 256 12.19 11.05 29.15
C SER A 256 11.58 12.35 28.59
N ALA A 257 12.03 13.51 29.08
CA ALA A 257 11.59 14.80 28.53
C ALA A 257 11.96 14.98 27.06
N LYS A 258 13.20 14.65 26.70
CA LYS A 258 13.63 14.66 25.29
C LYS A 258 12.84 13.68 24.44
N ALA A 259 12.52 12.50 24.97
CA ALA A 259 11.73 11.50 24.27
C ALA A 259 10.26 11.91 24.09
N GLU A 260 9.67 12.70 25.00
CA GLU A 260 8.31 13.25 24.83
C GLU A 260 8.22 14.17 23.60
N ASP A 261 9.26 14.97 23.34
CA ASP A 261 9.33 15.84 22.16
C ASP A 261 9.49 15.01 20.87
N GLU A 262 10.44 14.09 20.86
CA GLU A 262 10.73 13.24 19.70
C GLU A 262 10.80 11.76 20.11
N VAL A 263 9.67 11.06 19.96
CA VAL A 263 9.55 9.65 20.32
C VAL A 263 10.20 8.79 19.23
N THR A 264 11.42 8.33 19.50
CA THR A 264 12.19 7.44 18.62
C THR A 264 12.60 6.16 19.35
N GLN A 265 12.97 5.12 18.59
CA GLN A 265 13.51 3.88 19.15
C GLN A 265 14.78 4.17 19.98
N SER A 266 15.66 5.01 19.46
CA SER A 266 16.91 5.37 20.13
C SER A 266 16.68 6.13 21.44
N SER A 267 15.70 7.07 21.48
CA SER A 267 15.38 7.80 22.70
C SER A 267 14.85 6.87 23.80
N LEU A 268 14.02 5.88 23.43
CA LEU A 268 13.50 4.89 24.38
C LEU A 268 14.57 3.90 24.85
N GLU A 269 15.53 3.52 24.01
CA GLU A 269 16.67 2.67 24.39
C GLU A 269 17.62 3.37 25.37
N HIS A 270 17.79 4.67 25.22
CA HIS A 270 18.59 5.45 26.17
C HIS A 270 17.99 5.46 27.57
N ILE A 271 16.66 5.57 27.67
CA ILE A 271 15.92 5.44 28.93
C ILE A 271 16.15 4.06 29.57
N ASP A 272 16.06 2.99 28.77
CA ASP A 272 16.29 1.62 29.25
C ASP A 272 17.71 1.44 29.81
N SER A 273 18.72 1.95 29.11
CA SER A 273 20.12 1.88 29.58
C SER A 273 20.34 2.61 30.91
N SER A 274 19.70 3.78 31.05
CA SER A 274 19.76 4.53 32.32
C SER A 274 19.00 3.83 33.45
N ALA A 275 17.85 3.19 33.13
CA ALA A 275 17.08 2.39 34.07
C ALA A 275 17.86 1.14 34.56
N GLU A 276 18.56 0.45 33.65
CA GLU A 276 19.44 -0.67 34.02
C GLU A 276 20.59 -0.25 34.92
N ALA A 277 21.17 0.92 34.68
CA ALA A 277 22.17 1.48 35.56
C ALA A 277 21.59 1.70 36.97
N LEU A 278 20.36 2.19 37.11
CA LEU A 278 19.67 2.37 38.37
C LEU A 278 19.35 1.04 39.07
N GLU A 279 18.88 0.03 38.33
CA GLU A 279 18.62 -1.32 38.82
C GLU A 279 19.89 -1.97 39.41
N ASN A 280 21.05 -1.75 38.80
CA ASN A 280 22.33 -2.30 39.25
C ASN A 280 22.88 -1.67 40.57
N VAL A 281 22.46 -0.45 40.88
CA VAL A 281 22.93 0.28 42.08
C VAL A 281 22.07 -0.05 43.30
N TYR A 282 20.85 -0.54 43.14
CA TYR A 282 19.97 -0.90 44.25
C TYR A 282 19.87 -2.43 44.43
N SER A 283 19.95 -2.85 45.70
CA SER A 283 19.54 -4.20 46.08
C SER A 283 18.00 -4.23 46.22
N PRO A 284 17.31 -5.30 45.77
CA PRO A 284 15.83 -5.41 45.87
C PRO A 284 15.27 -5.25 47.29
N LYS A 285 16.11 -5.43 48.34
CA LYS A 285 15.72 -5.30 49.75
C LYS A 285 15.81 -3.88 50.27
N ASP A 286 16.68 -3.05 49.68
CA ASP A 286 17.01 -1.70 50.16
C ASP A 286 16.47 -0.59 49.26
N GLU A 287 15.61 -0.95 48.32
CA GLU A 287 15.04 -0.07 47.31
C GLU A 287 13.88 0.76 47.90
N PRO A 288 14.00 2.10 47.95
CA PRO A 288 12.92 2.98 48.42
C PRO A 288 11.66 2.79 47.53
N GLU A 289 10.47 2.93 48.09
CA GLU A 289 9.19 2.76 47.40
C GLU A 289 9.10 3.68 46.17
N VAL A 290 9.58 4.90 46.24
CA VAL A 290 9.60 5.87 45.15
C VAL A 290 10.50 5.40 43.99
N ILE A 291 11.67 4.83 44.28
CA ILE A 291 12.58 4.26 43.28
C ILE A 291 11.96 3.01 42.67
N ARG A 292 11.31 2.15 43.46
CA ARG A 292 10.58 0.99 42.98
C ARG A 292 9.47 1.39 42.02
N SER A 293 8.72 2.45 42.32
CA SER A 293 7.70 3.01 41.41
C SER A 293 8.32 3.52 40.12
N LEU A 294 9.45 4.23 40.17
CA LEU A 294 10.17 4.69 38.98
C LEU A 294 10.60 3.52 38.06
N LEU A 295 11.22 2.50 38.65
CA LEU A 295 11.68 1.32 37.92
C LEU A 295 10.48 0.51 37.35
N HIS A 296 9.36 0.55 38.04
CA HIS A 296 8.12 -0.05 37.52
C HIS A 296 7.66 0.65 36.24
N GLU A 297 7.63 1.98 36.20
CA GLU A 297 7.28 2.74 34.99
C GLU A 297 8.27 2.49 33.83
N CYS A 298 9.57 2.40 34.12
CA CYS A 298 10.57 2.02 33.14
C CYS A 298 10.28 0.62 32.52
N ARG A 299 9.91 -0.36 33.37
CA ARG A 299 9.55 -1.70 32.93
C ARG A 299 8.28 -1.69 32.08
N ILE A 300 7.26 -0.91 32.46
CA ILE A 300 6.03 -0.74 31.67
C ILE A 300 6.36 -0.17 30.27
N LEU A 301 7.20 0.85 30.20
CA LEU A 301 7.62 1.43 28.92
C LEU A 301 8.40 0.44 28.08
N ARG A 302 9.33 -0.32 28.66
CA ARG A 302 10.11 -1.38 28.01
C ARG A 302 9.20 -2.50 27.48
N GLN A 303 8.25 -2.97 28.28
CA GLN A 303 7.27 -3.98 27.89
C GLN A 303 6.36 -3.47 26.77
N PHE A 304 5.87 -2.24 26.87
CA PHE A 304 5.08 -1.61 25.81
C PHE A 304 5.86 -1.59 24.50
N ARG A 305 7.09 -1.07 24.51
CA ARG A 305 7.96 -0.99 23.32
C ARG A 305 8.15 -2.35 22.67
N SER A 306 8.43 -3.38 23.45
CA SER A 306 8.59 -4.75 22.97
C SER A 306 7.29 -5.32 22.42
N ASN A 307 6.19 -5.16 23.15
CA ASN A 307 4.89 -5.74 22.78
C ASN A 307 4.29 -5.16 21.50
N VAL A 308 4.46 -3.86 21.26
CA VAL A 308 3.94 -3.23 20.03
C VAL A 308 4.94 -3.25 18.88
N GLY A 309 6.19 -3.71 19.11
CA GLY A 309 7.24 -3.65 18.11
C GLY A 309 7.57 -2.22 17.69
N PHE A 310 7.80 -1.33 18.67
CA PHE A 310 7.98 0.10 18.43
C PHE A 310 9.02 0.42 17.35
N ALA A 311 10.12 -0.36 17.27
CA ALA A 311 11.14 -0.21 16.25
C ALA A 311 10.58 -0.20 14.80
N PHE A 312 9.43 -0.82 14.56
CA PHE A 312 8.81 -0.86 13.23
C PHE A 312 8.11 0.45 12.83
N THR A 313 7.84 1.34 13.79
CA THR A 313 7.29 2.67 13.49
C THR A 313 8.21 3.48 12.58
N GLU A 314 9.51 3.22 12.62
CA GLU A 314 10.57 3.91 11.87
C GLU A 314 11.03 3.15 10.62
N LYS A 315 10.55 1.90 10.43
CA LYS A 315 10.96 1.08 9.29
C LYS A 315 10.11 1.39 8.05
N LYS A 316 10.78 1.37 6.89
CA LYS A 316 10.14 1.48 5.58
C LYS A 316 10.14 0.18 4.80
N PHE A 317 11.10 -0.70 5.07
CA PHE A 317 11.17 -2.02 4.49
C PHE A 317 11.35 -3.09 5.58
N VAL A 318 10.45 -4.08 5.60
CA VAL A 318 10.53 -5.23 6.52
C VAL A 318 10.52 -6.53 5.72
N LEU A 319 11.58 -7.31 5.89
CA LEU A 319 11.74 -8.63 5.28
C LEU A 319 11.39 -9.72 6.28
N PHE A 320 10.40 -10.54 5.95
CA PHE A 320 10.06 -11.75 6.70
C PHE A 320 10.73 -12.97 6.11
N THR A 321 11.54 -13.65 6.91
CA THR A 321 12.24 -14.87 6.53
C THR A 321 11.67 -16.06 7.29
N GLY A 322 11.92 -17.28 6.84
CA GLY A 322 11.51 -18.51 7.52
C GLY A 322 11.40 -19.70 6.57
N ASN A 323 11.30 -20.89 7.14
CA ASN A 323 11.20 -22.13 6.40
C ASN A 323 9.91 -22.24 5.55
N GLY A 324 9.88 -23.18 4.61
CA GLY A 324 8.65 -23.49 3.87
C GLY A 324 7.53 -23.92 4.82
N GLY A 325 6.29 -23.54 4.55
CA GLY A 325 5.13 -23.93 5.35
C GLY A 325 4.94 -23.21 6.69
N ILE A 326 5.85 -22.29 7.08
CA ILE A 326 5.80 -21.61 8.39
C ILE A 326 4.76 -20.46 8.47
N GLY A 327 3.98 -20.24 7.42
CA GLY A 327 2.87 -19.28 7.44
C GLY A 327 3.19 -17.88 6.93
N LYS A 328 4.34 -17.62 6.26
CA LYS A 328 4.71 -16.27 5.75
C LYS A 328 3.64 -15.65 4.83
N SER A 329 3.17 -16.40 3.83
CA SER A 329 2.13 -15.97 2.90
C SER A 329 0.82 -15.66 3.63
N HIS A 330 0.45 -16.52 4.58
CA HIS A 330 -0.73 -16.32 5.42
C HIS A 330 -0.61 -15.02 6.24
N TYR A 331 0.55 -14.80 6.86
CA TYR A 331 0.82 -13.62 7.67
C TYR A 331 0.71 -12.33 6.85
N LEU A 332 1.34 -12.25 5.68
CA LEU A 332 1.26 -11.06 4.82
C LEU A 332 -0.17 -10.79 4.33
N ALA A 333 -0.89 -11.84 3.93
CA ALA A 333 -2.28 -11.73 3.51
C ALA A 333 -3.19 -11.24 4.65
N ASP A 334 -3.02 -11.77 5.87
CA ASP A 334 -3.80 -11.36 7.03
C ASP A 334 -3.48 -9.93 7.47
N CYS A 335 -2.21 -9.49 7.37
CA CYS A 335 -1.83 -8.09 7.56
C CYS A 335 -2.57 -7.16 6.59
N CYS A 336 -2.62 -7.51 5.30
CA CYS A 336 -3.33 -6.74 4.29
C CYS A 336 -4.84 -6.73 4.53
N GLU A 337 -5.45 -7.89 4.81
CA GLU A 337 -6.89 -7.98 5.07
C GLU A 337 -7.30 -7.17 6.30
N ARG A 338 -6.55 -7.24 7.38
CA ARG A 338 -6.82 -6.45 8.61
C ARG A 338 -6.63 -4.96 8.39
N ALA A 339 -5.61 -4.56 7.61
CA ALA A 339 -5.40 -3.17 7.26
C ALA A 339 -6.59 -2.63 6.44
N ILE A 340 -7.03 -3.34 5.41
CA ILE A 340 -8.18 -2.95 4.57
C ILE A 340 -9.47 -2.88 5.39
N LYS A 341 -9.72 -3.84 6.29
CA LYS A 341 -10.88 -3.82 7.20
C LYS A 341 -10.88 -2.60 8.15
N LYS A 342 -9.71 -2.06 8.48
CA LYS A 342 -9.56 -0.81 9.25
C LYS A 342 -9.66 0.46 8.37
N GLY A 343 -9.87 0.32 7.07
CA GLY A 343 -9.89 1.44 6.10
C GLY A 343 -8.51 1.87 5.59
N ASN A 344 -7.45 1.12 5.92
CA ASN A 344 -6.09 1.41 5.52
C ASN A 344 -5.80 0.84 4.12
N ALA A 345 -4.96 1.52 3.33
CA ALA A 345 -4.51 0.99 2.05
C ALA A 345 -3.54 -0.17 2.25
N ALA A 346 -3.83 -1.32 1.63
CA ALA A 346 -2.92 -2.45 1.59
C ALA A 346 -3.05 -3.23 0.29
N PHE A 347 -1.90 -3.66 -0.26
CA PHE A 347 -1.78 -4.38 -1.52
C PHE A 347 -0.96 -5.63 -1.31
N LEU A 348 -1.49 -6.77 -1.73
CA LEU A 348 -0.78 -8.04 -1.73
C LEU A 348 -0.41 -8.41 -3.16
N ILE A 349 0.88 -8.65 -3.41
CA ILE A 349 1.43 -9.04 -4.71
C ILE A 349 2.25 -10.31 -4.51
N LEU A 350 2.12 -11.27 -5.41
CA LEU A 350 2.87 -12.51 -5.29
C LEU A 350 4.18 -12.42 -6.11
N GLY A 351 5.28 -12.90 -5.55
CA GLY A 351 6.60 -12.87 -6.21
C GLY A 351 6.62 -13.57 -7.57
N GLN A 352 5.82 -14.63 -7.73
CA GLN A 352 5.67 -15.35 -9.00
C GLN A 352 5.01 -14.53 -10.13
N GLU A 353 4.37 -13.42 -9.82
CA GLU A 353 3.70 -12.57 -10.80
C GLU A 353 4.64 -11.57 -11.50
N PHE A 354 5.88 -11.43 -11.03
CA PHE A 354 6.86 -10.54 -11.64
C PHE A 354 7.49 -11.19 -12.89
N THR A 355 7.80 -10.35 -13.88
CA THR A 355 8.40 -10.75 -15.16
C THR A 355 9.73 -10.02 -15.38
N ALA A 356 10.60 -10.59 -16.22
CA ALA A 356 11.96 -10.05 -16.44
C ALA A 356 11.99 -8.72 -17.23
N ASN A 357 10.93 -8.41 -17.98
CA ASN A 357 10.95 -7.37 -19.02
C ASN A 357 10.73 -5.94 -18.50
N GLN A 358 10.38 -5.78 -17.23
CA GLN A 358 10.05 -4.47 -16.63
C GLN A 358 10.59 -4.35 -15.21
N GLY A 359 10.90 -3.11 -14.80
CA GLY A 359 11.26 -2.81 -13.42
C GLY A 359 10.11 -3.07 -12.42
N PRO A 360 10.41 -3.37 -11.16
CA PRO A 360 9.39 -3.75 -10.17
C PRO A 360 8.37 -2.64 -9.92
N CYS A 361 8.79 -1.38 -9.89
CA CYS A 361 7.90 -0.24 -9.67
C CYS A 361 6.79 -0.15 -10.73
N SER A 362 7.17 -0.27 -12.01
CA SER A 362 6.21 -0.25 -13.11
C SER A 362 5.27 -1.46 -13.06
N GLN A 363 5.77 -2.65 -12.72
CA GLN A 363 4.92 -3.84 -12.59
C GLN A 363 3.93 -3.71 -11.42
N ILE A 364 4.36 -3.16 -10.29
CA ILE A 364 3.49 -2.84 -9.15
C ILE A 364 2.41 -1.84 -9.57
N ALA A 365 2.79 -0.76 -10.26
CA ALA A 365 1.85 0.24 -10.75
C ALA A 365 0.82 -0.35 -11.73
N VAL A 366 1.24 -1.19 -12.67
CA VAL A 366 0.32 -1.90 -13.57
C VAL A 366 -0.70 -2.73 -12.79
N LYS A 367 -0.27 -3.45 -11.74
CA LYS A 367 -1.17 -4.27 -10.92
C LYS A 367 -2.16 -3.46 -10.07
N ILE A 368 -1.72 -2.32 -9.58
CA ILE A 368 -2.50 -1.48 -8.66
C ILE A 368 -3.34 -0.47 -9.43
N ALA A 369 -2.74 0.23 -10.41
CA ALA A 369 -3.33 1.36 -11.12
C ALA A 369 -3.73 1.05 -12.58
N GLY A 370 -3.31 -0.10 -13.13
CA GLY A 370 -3.58 -0.49 -14.52
C GLY A 370 -2.66 0.18 -15.55
N ASN A 371 -1.67 0.97 -15.13
CA ASN A 371 -0.68 1.61 -16.00
C ASN A 371 0.72 1.53 -15.39
N SER A 372 1.76 1.86 -16.17
CA SER A 372 3.17 1.74 -15.74
C SER A 372 3.73 2.99 -15.04
N ASP A 373 2.93 4.03 -14.85
CA ASP A 373 3.35 5.25 -14.14
C ASP A 373 3.37 5.01 -12.63
N TYR A 374 4.50 4.51 -12.15
CA TYR A 374 4.67 4.19 -10.73
C TYR A 374 4.77 5.44 -9.86
N VAL A 375 5.22 6.59 -10.41
CA VAL A 375 5.32 7.83 -9.62
C VAL A 375 3.93 8.33 -9.27
N ALA A 376 3.03 8.41 -10.26
CA ALA A 376 1.64 8.78 -10.03
C ALA A 376 0.93 7.76 -9.11
N CYS A 377 1.15 6.45 -9.32
CA CYS A 377 0.57 5.39 -8.50
C CYS A 377 1.01 5.51 -7.03
N PHE A 378 2.31 5.63 -6.75
CA PHE A 378 2.81 5.72 -5.39
C PHE A 378 2.46 7.06 -4.73
N SER A 379 2.41 8.16 -5.47
CA SER A 379 1.93 9.45 -4.98
C SER A 379 0.49 9.37 -4.51
N GLU A 380 -0.40 8.73 -5.28
CA GLU A 380 -1.79 8.55 -4.91
C GLU A 380 -1.96 7.62 -3.68
N ILE A 381 -1.20 6.52 -3.62
CA ILE A 381 -1.20 5.64 -2.45
C ILE A 381 -0.74 6.40 -1.20
N ASN A 382 0.33 7.19 -1.32
CA ASN A 382 0.86 8.00 -0.22
C ASN A 382 -0.17 9.04 0.24
N ARG A 383 -0.78 9.78 -0.70
CA ARG A 383 -1.82 10.77 -0.43
C ARG A 383 -3.04 10.15 0.26
N PHE A 384 -3.50 8.99 -0.23
CA PHE A 384 -4.62 8.25 0.39
C PHE A 384 -4.29 7.87 1.82
N ALA A 385 -3.10 7.33 2.06
CA ALA A 385 -2.65 6.95 3.40
C ALA A 385 -2.55 8.16 4.35
N GLU A 386 -1.96 9.26 3.90
CA GLU A 386 -1.87 10.52 4.67
C GLU A 386 -3.24 11.08 5.03
N SER A 387 -4.18 11.11 4.07
CA SER A 387 -5.53 11.63 4.31
C SER A 387 -6.34 10.81 5.32
N HIS A 388 -5.95 9.56 5.56
CA HIS A 388 -6.57 8.67 6.55
C HIS A 388 -5.72 8.51 7.82
N GLY A 389 -4.59 9.21 7.94
CA GLY A 389 -3.73 9.22 9.12
C GLY A 389 -2.98 7.90 9.38
N HIS A 390 -2.70 7.10 8.33
CA HIS A 390 -2.00 5.83 8.45
C HIS A 390 -0.93 5.65 7.36
N ARG A 391 -0.23 4.52 7.37
CA ARG A 391 0.65 4.12 6.27
C ARG A 391 0.02 3.01 5.43
N ALA A 392 0.19 3.12 4.12
CA ALA A 392 -0.17 2.08 3.17
C ALA A 392 0.84 0.93 3.22
N ILE A 393 0.36 -0.30 3.10
CA ILE A 393 1.18 -1.51 3.04
C ILE A 393 1.27 -1.99 1.58
N ILE A 394 2.48 -2.10 1.05
CA ILE A 394 2.77 -2.88 -0.16
C ILE A 394 3.43 -4.17 0.31
N ALA A 395 2.74 -5.31 0.18
CA ALA A 395 3.24 -6.61 0.58
C ALA A 395 3.60 -7.45 -0.65
N ILE A 396 4.86 -7.93 -0.72
CA ILE A 396 5.32 -8.84 -1.78
C ILE A 396 5.60 -10.21 -1.16
N ASP A 397 4.74 -11.18 -1.45
CA ASP A 397 4.90 -12.53 -0.91
C ASP A 397 5.82 -13.38 -1.77
N ALA A 398 6.72 -14.11 -1.11
CA ALA A 398 7.59 -15.12 -1.70
C ALA A 398 8.49 -14.57 -2.84
N LEU A 399 9.38 -13.62 -2.52
CA LEU A 399 10.36 -13.07 -3.45
C LEU A 399 11.17 -14.15 -4.21
N ASN A 400 11.34 -15.33 -3.63
CA ASN A 400 12.07 -16.45 -4.25
C ASN A 400 11.27 -17.25 -5.30
N GLU A 401 9.97 -16.99 -5.46
CA GLU A 401 9.11 -17.73 -6.41
C GLU A 401 9.16 -17.12 -7.82
N GLY A 402 8.77 -17.92 -8.84
CA GLY A 402 8.86 -17.51 -10.24
C GLY A 402 10.31 -17.22 -10.66
N ILE A 403 10.53 -16.08 -11.28
CA ILE A 403 11.87 -15.59 -11.69
C ILE A 403 12.64 -14.94 -10.54
N GLY A 404 12.07 -14.85 -9.35
CA GLY A 404 12.52 -13.97 -8.27
C GLY A 404 13.97 -14.14 -7.86
N ARG A 405 14.51 -15.36 -7.86
CA ARG A 405 15.93 -15.62 -7.51
C ARG A 405 16.93 -14.93 -8.43
N ASN A 406 16.59 -14.74 -9.70
CA ASN A 406 17.43 -14.05 -10.69
C ASN A 406 17.05 -12.56 -10.84
N TYR A 407 15.83 -12.20 -10.48
CA TYR A 407 15.28 -10.87 -10.67
C TYR A 407 15.62 -9.91 -9.50
N TRP A 408 15.29 -10.30 -8.28
CA TRP A 408 15.41 -9.43 -7.11
C TRP A 408 16.82 -9.00 -6.74
N PRO A 409 17.87 -9.79 -6.92
CA PRO A 409 19.23 -9.32 -6.65
C PRO A 409 19.60 -8.02 -7.35
N ASN A 410 19.03 -7.78 -8.53
CA ASN A 410 19.29 -6.60 -9.35
C ASN A 410 18.24 -5.49 -9.21
N HIS A 411 17.07 -5.78 -8.60
CA HIS A 411 15.92 -4.87 -8.64
C HIS A 411 15.37 -4.47 -7.27
N LEU A 412 15.67 -5.20 -6.19
CA LEU A 412 15.12 -4.93 -4.89
C LEU A 412 15.57 -3.58 -4.32
N ALA A 413 16.84 -3.26 -4.46
CA ALA A 413 17.39 -1.98 -4.02
C ALA A 413 16.71 -0.79 -4.73
N SER A 414 16.51 -0.89 -6.05
CA SER A 414 15.84 0.16 -6.83
C SER A 414 14.38 0.36 -6.43
N LEU A 415 13.68 -0.72 -6.06
CA LEU A 415 12.31 -0.62 -5.54
C LEU A 415 12.28 0.11 -4.19
N VAL A 416 13.17 -0.26 -3.26
CA VAL A 416 13.25 0.39 -1.94
C VAL A 416 13.59 1.87 -2.08
N GLU A 417 14.55 2.22 -2.94
CA GLU A 417 14.90 3.62 -3.21
C GLU A 417 13.74 4.40 -3.85
N ALA A 418 13.02 3.81 -4.79
CA ALA A 418 11.84 4.45 -5.41
C ALA A 418 10.70 4.71 -4.41
N LEU A 419 10.58 3.89 -3.35
CA LEU A 419 9.60 4.08 -2.29
C LEU A 419 10.06 5.06 -1.19
N ARG A 420 11.35 5.39 -1.12
CA ARG A 420 11.93 6.23 -0.05
C ARG A 420 11.29 7.63 0.08
N PRO A 421 10.92 8.33 -1.02
CA PRO A 421 10.26 9.63 -0.93
C PRO A 421 8.84 9.58 -0.33
N PHE A 422 8.18 8.43 -0.39
CA PHE A 422 6.79 8.26 0.04
C PHE A 422 6.71 7.86 1.51
N ASN A 423 6.57 8.85 2.41
CA ASN A 423 6.66 8.63 3.86
C ASN A 423 5.55 7.75 4.43
N SER A 424 4.40 7.74 3.80
CA SER A 424 3.23 6.98 4.24
C SER A 424 3.07 5.65 3.50
N ILE A 425 4.16 5.09 2.92
CA ILE A 425 4.19 3.74 2.35
C ILE A 425 5.23 2.89 3.10
N ILE A 426 4.87 1.64 3.43
CA ILE A 426 5.77 0.63 3.95
C ILE A 426 5.79 -0.60 3.03
N LEU A 427 6.98 -1.10 2.73
CA LEU A 427 7.18 -2.35 2.01
C LEU A 427 7.33 -3.51 2.99
N LEU A 428 6.47 -4.52 2.87
CA LEU A 428 6.62 -5.80 3.55
C LEU A 428 6.96 -6.86 2.50
N ALA A 429 7.97 -7.67 2.72
CA ALA A 429 8.30 -8.74 1.78
C ALA A 429 8.55 -10.06 2.50
N SER A 430 8.36 -11.19 1.82
CA SER A 430 8.69 -12.51 2.36
C SER A 430 9.65 -13.27 1.45
N VAL A 431 10.52 -14.07 2.07
CA VAL A 431 11.44 -14.98 1.38
C VAL A 431 11.64 -16.26 2.21
N ARG A 432 11.89 -17.40 1.57
CA ARG A 432 12.32 -18.59 2.29
C ARG A 432 13.78 -18.44 2.71
N SER A 433 14.10 -18.81 3.95
CA SER A 433 15.45 -18.66 4.53
C SER A 433 16.54 -19.27 3.66
N ILE A 434 16.29 -20.43 3.03
CA ILE A 434 17.27 -21.10 2.15
C ILE A 434 17.58 -20.33 0.86
N TYR A 435 16.77 -19.36 0.48
CA TYR A 435 16.95 -18.55 -0.74
C TYR A 435 17.29 -17.08 -0.42
N GLU A 436 17.39 -16.73 0.85
CA GLU A 436 17.59 -15.34 1.26
C GLU A 436 18.85 -14.74 0.63
N ASP A 437 19.98 -15.42 0.76
CA ASP A 437 21.27 -14.97 0.21
C ASP A 437 21.29 -14.90 -1.33
N GLN A 438 20.38 -15.62 -2.00
CA GLN A 438 20.22 -15.57 -3.45
C GLN A 438 19.33 -14.41 -3.92
N VAL A 439 18.44 -13.94 -3.08
CA VAL A 439 17.40 -12.94 -3.42
C VAL A 439 17.77 -11.56 -2.90
N ILE A 440 18.37 -11.49 -1.72
CA ILE A 440 18.72 -10.23 -1.06
C ILE A 440 20.22 -9.97 -1.26
N PRO A 441 20.61 -8.88 -1.93
CA PRO A 441 22.02 -8.51 -2.08
C PRO A 441 22.66 -8.29 -0.70
N VAL A 442 23.78 -8.95 -0.45
CA VAL A 442 24.43 -9.06 0.88
C VAL A 442 24.73 -7.71 1.52
N ASP A 443 25.01 -6.68 0.72
CA ASP A 443 25.44 -5.37 1.22
C ASP A 443 24.37 -4.27 1.10
N CYS A 444 23.23 -4.53 0.45
CA CYS A 444 22.26 -3.49 0.12
C CYS A 444 21.57 -2.85 1.33
N PHE A 445 21.49 -3.55 2.47
CA PHE A 445 20.68 -3.08 3.61
C PHE A 445 21.43 -3.12 4.95
N LYS A 446 22.74 -3.40 4.96
CA LYS A 446 23.52 -3.54 6.21
C LYS A 446 23.50 -2.28 7.09
N GLU A 447 23.54 -1.11 6.48
CA GLU A 447 23.60 0.19 7.16
C GLU A 447 22.27 0.98 7.05
N ASP A 448 21.25 0.39 6.43
CA ASP A 448 19.96 1.06 6.25
C ASP A 448 19.10 0.96 7.52
N ALA A 449 19.07 2.05 8.29
CA ALA A 449 18.26 2.15 9.50
C ALA A 449 16.75 1.97 9.22
N SER A 450 16.29 2.19 7.98
CA SER A 450 14.89 1.99 7.59
C SER A 450 14.53 0.53 7.26
N PHE A 451 15.52 -0.36 7.19
CA PHE A 451 15.35 -1.80 6.95
C PHE A 451 15.22 -2.59 8.26
N SER A 452 14.46 -3.66 8.23
CA SER A 452 14.41 -4.65 9.30
C SER A 452 14.20 -6.05 8.73
N ARG A 453 14.87 -7.02 9.31
CA ARG A 453 14.69 -8.45 9.04
C ARG A 453 13.99 -9.11 10.22
N ARG A 454 12.99 -9.97 9.94
CA ARG A 454 12.29 -10.75 10.94
C ARG A 454 12.13 -12.20 10.51
N GLN A 455 12.57 -13.11 11.36
CA GLN A 455 12.36 -14.53 11.16
C GLN A 455 11.02 -14.95 11.76
N LEU A 456 10.19 -15.62 10.96
CA LEU A 456 8.96 -16.28 11.42
C LEU A 456 9.28 -17.72 11.78
N THR A 457 8.88 -18.11 12.99
CA THR A 457 9.17 -19.43 13.58
C THR A 457 7.93 -20.31 13.74
N GLY A 458 6.76 -19.84 13.25
CA GLY A 458 5.48 -20.51 13.40
C GLY A 458 4.64 -19.95 14.55
N PHE A 459 3.77 -20.78 15.10
CA PHE A 459 2.89 -20.38 16.20
C PHE A 459 3.67 -20.24 17.50
N SER A 460 3.56 -19.09 18.15
CA SER A 460 4.12 -18.84 19.48
C SER A 460 3.33 -19.57 20.59
N ASN A 461 2.04 -19.83 20.34
CA ASN A 461 1.15 -20.58 21.22
C ASN A 461 0.54 -21.76 20.46
N SER A 462 1.25 -22.89 20.44
CA SER A 462 0.79 -24.10 19.77
C SER A 462 -0.52 -24.66 20.34
N PRO A 463 -0.82 -24.61 21.65
CA PRO A 463 -2.10 -25.08 22.18
C PRO A 463 -3.32 -24.34 21.60
N ASP A 464 -3.28 -23.04 21.49
CA ASP A 464 -4.38 -22.26 20.90
C ASP A 464 -4.51 -22.53 19.40
N ALA A 465 -3.38 -22.69 18.70
CA ALA A 465 -3.37 -23.08 17.30
C ALA A 465 -4.03 -24.44 17.10
N ILE A 466 -3.64 -25.47 17.88
CA ILE A 466 -4.22 -26.82 17.82
C ILE A 466 -5.73 -26.76 18.04
N ARG A 467 -6.21 -26.00 19.05
CA ARG A 467 -7.64 -25.84 19.31
C ARG A 467 -8.38 -25.25 18.13
N LEU A 468 -7.87 -24.15 17.56
CA LEU A 468 -8.48 -23.48 16.41
C LEU A 468 -8.55 -24.40 15.18
N PHE A 469 -7.47 -25.13 14.90
CA PHE A 469 -7.44 -26.09 13.79
C PHE A 469 -8.41 -27.24 14.02
N CYS A 470 -8.46 -27.81 15.24
CA CYS A 470 -9.42 -28.86 15.60
C CYS A 470 -10.87 -28.37 15.41
N GLU A 471 -11.21 -27.17 15.88
CA GLU A 471 -12.53 -26.57 15.68
C GLU A 471 -12.88 -26.41 14.20
N HIS A 472 -11.94 -25.90 13.39
CA HIS A 472 -12.14 -25.72 11.95
C HIS A 472 -12.41 -27.03 11.20
N TYR A 473 -11.71 -28.13 11.57
CA TYR A 473 -11.86 -29.43 10.95
C TYR A 473 -12.88 -30.36 11.65
N HIS A 474 -13.62 -29.81 12.63
CA HIS A 474 -14.61 -30.54 13.43
C HIS A 474 -14.01 -31.76 14.16
N ILE A 475 -12.82 -31.61 14.72
CA ILE A 475 -12.07 -32.60 15.48
C ILE A 475 -12.12 -32.20 16.96
N GLU A 476 -12.36 -33.15 17.86
CA GLU A 476 -12.26 -32.94 19.29
C GLU A 476 -10.79 -32.71 19.68
N PRO A 477 -10.44 -31.53 20.28
CA PRO A 477 -9.08 -31.24 20.62
C PRO A 477 -8.52 -32.17 21.70
N PRO A 478 -7.20 -32.38 21.76
CA PRO A 478 -6.59 -33.25 22.77
C PRO A 478 -6.75 -32.64 24.16
N ALA A 479 -6.99 -33.48 25.19
CA ALA A 479 -7.11 -33.03 26.58
C ALA A 479 -5.83 -32.34 27.09
N PHE A 480 -4.68 -32.81 26.62
CA PHE A 480 -3.36 -32.20 26.87
C PHE A 480 -2.71 -31.86 25.54
N PRO A 481 -2.21 -30.61 25.38
CA PRO A 481 -1.51 -30.24 24.16
C PRO A 481 -0.29 -31.13 23.95
N PRO A 482 -0.09 -31.66 22.72
CA PRO A 482 1.09 -32.43 22.42
C PRO A 482 2.34 -31.59 22.49
N TYR A 483 3.43 -32.16 22.99
CA TYR A 483 4.74 -31.54 22.99
C TYR A 483 5.48 -31.89 21.69
N GLY A 484 6.01 -30.88 21.01
CA GLY A 484 6.82 -31.04 19.81
C GLY A 484 6.88 -29.74 19.03
N GLU A 485 8.05 -29.40 18.49
CA GLU A 485 8.25 -28.20 17.68
C GLU A 485 7.44 -28.25 16.40
N GLU A 486 7.14 -29.44 15.88
CA GLU A 486 6.34 -29.65 14.69
C GLU A 486 4.93 -29.05 14.79
N TYR A 487 4.32 -29.04 16.00
CA TYR A 487 2.98 -28.47 16.22
C TYR A 487 2.96 -26.94 16.17
N SER A 488 4.13 -26.30 16.18
CA SER A 488 4.25 -24.87 15.91
C SER A 488 4.21 -24.56 14.41
N ASN A 489 4.35 -25.56 13.55
CA ASN A 489 4.35 -25.37 12.09
C ASN A 489 2.91 -25.42 11.54
N PRO A 490 2.42 -24.31 10.92
CA PRO A 490 1.06 -24.25 10.39
C PRO A 490 0.75 -25.30 9.32
N LEU A 491 1.72 -25.59 8.44
CA LEU A 491 1.52 -26.59 7.40
C LEU A 491 1.41 -28.01 7.98
N TYR A 492 2.25 -28.33 8.95
CA TYR A 492 2.17 -29.62 9.64
C TYR A 492 0.81 -29.80 10.30
N LEU A 493 0.40 -28.82 11.11
CA LEU A 493 -0.86 -28.89 11.86
C LEU A 493 -2.07 -28.99 10.93
N ARG A 494 -2.06 -28.24 9.85
CA ARG A 494 -3.09 -28.30 8.80
C ARG A 494 -3.16 -29.70 8.18
N THR A 495 -2.02 -30.23 7.70
CA THR A 495 -1.94 -31.53 7.04
C THR A 495 -2.41 -32.63 7.97
N LEU A 496 -2.05 -32.56 9.26
CA LEU A 496 -2.49 -33.52 10.26
C LEU A 496 -4.01 -33.47 10.48
N CYS A 497 -4.58 -32.30 10.67
CA CYS A 497 -6.03 -32.15 10.88
C CYS A 497 -6.83 -32.52 9.62
N GLU A 498 -6.35 -32.20 8.42
CA GLU A 498 -6.94 -32.66 7.16
C GLU A 498 -6.96 -34.19 7.09
N ALA A 499 -5.84 -34.86 7.41
CA ALA A 499 -5.75 -36.33 7.39
C ALA A 499 -6.67 -37.00 8.41
N ILE A 500 -6.78 -36.44 9.62
CA ILE A 500 -7.70 -36.92 10.66
C ILE A 500 -9.15 -36.82 10.17
N SER A 501 -9.54 -35.67 9.65
CA SER A 501 -10.88 -35.39 9.13
C SER A 501 -11.23 -36.28 7.94
N GLU A 502 -10.30 -36.51 7.00
CA GLU A 502 -10.52 -37.38 5.83
C GLU A 502 -10.70 -38.85 6.21
N LYS A 503 -10.08 -39.30 7.31
CA LYS A 503 -10.28 -40.65 7.87
C LYS A 503 -11.62 -40.81 8.63
N GLY A 504 -12.39 -39.72 8.79
CA GLY A 504 -13.63 -39.68 9.54
C GLY A 504 -13.43 -39.82 11.05
N ILE A 505 -12.24 -39.50 11.54
CA ILE A 505 -11.89 -39.52 12.96
C ILE A 505 -12.27 -38.18 13.56
N ASN A 506 -13.07 -38.16 14.62
CA ASN A 506 -13.55 -36.91 15.28
C ASN A 506 -12.71 -36.52 16.50
N ARG A 507 -11.63 -37.24 16.79
CA ARG A 507 -10.73 -36.98 17.92
C ARG A 507 -9.31 -36.75 17.41
N PHE A 508 -8.60 -35.82 18.01
CA PHE A 508 -7.18 -35.57 17.69
C PHE A 508 -6.33 -36.77 18.09
N GLU A 509 -5.77 -37.47 17.11
CA GLU A 509 -4.94 -38.67 17.33
C GLU A 509 -3.46 -38.36 17.09
N LEU A 510 -2.66 -38.58 18.14
CA LEU A 510 -1.19 -38.48 18.09
C LEU A 510 -0.52 -39.72 17.42
N SER A 511 -1.28 -40.78 17.16
CA SER A 511 -0.78 -42.01 16.52
C SER A 511 -0.54 -41.88 15.02
N ILE A 512 -1.09 -40.84 14.38
CA ILE A 512 -0.90 -40.58 12.96
C ILE A 512 0.48 -39.96 12.76
N SER A 513 1.37 -40.68 12.10
CA SER A 513 2.68 -40.17 11.73
C SER A 513 2.56 -39.08 10.67
N PHE A 514 3.55 -38.14 10.61
CA PHE A 514 3.60 -37.13 9.56
C PHE A 514 3.56 -37.72 8.16
N THR A 515 4.26 -38.84 7.96
CA THR A 515 4.26 -39.58 6.69
C THR A 515 2.86 -40.04 6.31
N GLU A 516 2.10 -40.63 7.24
CA GLU A 516 0.71 -41.02 7.00
C GLU A 516 -0.21 -39.83 6.72
N ALA A 517 -0.01 -38.71 7.42
CA ALA A 517 -0.76 -37.49 7.18
C ALA A 517 -0.49 -36.94 5.77
N VAL A 518 0.77 -36.91 5.33
CA VAL A 518 1.15 -36.49 3.97
C VAL A 518 0.55 -37.44 2.92
N PHE A 519 0.62 -38.74 3.11
CA PHE A 519 0.00 -39.71 2.19
C PHE A 519 -1.52 -39.55 2.11
N SER A 520 -2.19 -39.31 3.22
CA SER A 520 -3.63 -39.02 3.23
C SER A 520 -3.96 -37.77 2.42
N CYS A 521 -3.22 -36.69 2.63
CA CYS A 521 -3.37 -35.43 1.88
C CYS A 521 -3.15 -35.63 0.36
N LEU A 522 -2.10 -36.38 -0.01
CA LEU A 522 -1.82 -36.71 -1.42
C LEU A 522 -2.94 -37.55 -2.04
N ASN A 523 -3.52 -38.47 -1.29
CA ASN A 523 -4.68 -39.25 -1.74
C ASN A 523 -5.92 -38.37 -1.94
N GLY A 524 -6.17 -37.38 -1.07
CA GLY A 524 -7.23 -36.39 -1.22
C GLY A 524 -7.05 -35.56 -2.47
N ILE A 525 -5.82 -35.06 -2.71
CA ILE A 525 -5.46 -34.33 -3.93
C ILE A 525 -5.67 -35.22 -5.17
N ASN A 526 -5.22 -36.46 -5.12
CA ASN A 526 -5.38 -37.42 -6.21
C ASN A 526 -6.86 -37.65 -6.57
N LYS A 527 -7.74 -37.80 -5.58
CA LYS A 527 -9.18 -37.95 -5.78
C LYS A 527 -9.77 -36.73 -6.50
N ARG A 528 -9.37 -35.50 -6.11
CA ARG A 528 -9.84 -34.24 -6.76
C ARG A 528 -9.38 -34.14 -8.20
N ILE A 529 -8.08 -34.35 -8.46
CA ILE A 529 -7.52 -34.30 -9.81
C ILE A 529 -8.15 -35.41 -10.69
N CYS A 530 -8.30 -36.61 -10.18
CA CYS A 530 -8.94 -37.67 -10.95
C CYS A 530 -10.40 -37.37 -11.28
N LYS A 531 -11.12 -36.66 -10.41
CA LYS A 531 -12.48 -36.19 -10.71
C LYS A 531 -12.49 -35.16 -11.84
N GLU A 532 -11.55 -34.20 -11.84
CA GLU A 532 -11.42 -33.20 -12.90
C GLU A 532 -10.99 -33.81 -14.24
N LEU A 533 -10.10 -34.80 -14.23
CA LEU A 533 -9.61 -35.51 -15.40
C LEU A 533 -10.49 -36.71 -15.82
N GLU A 534 -11.65 -36.91 -15.16
CA GLU A 534 -12.57 -38.01 -15.41
C GLU A 534 -11.91 -39.38 -15.37
N CYS A 535 -10.91 -39.57 -14.51
CA CYS A 535 -10.20 -40.84 -14.33
C CYS A 535 -10.45 -41.47 -12.95
N GLN A 536 -10.10 -42.74 -12.81
CA GLN A 536 -10.31 -43.45 -11.56
C GLN A 536 -9.24 -43.08 -10.52
N PRO A 537 -9.59 -42.80 -9.24
CA PRO A 537 -8.64 -42.53 -8.17
C PRO A 537 -7.56 -43.60 -7.97
N ALA A 538 -7.86 -44.85 -8.29
CA ALA A 538 -6.91 -45.98 -8.23
C ALA A 538 -5.72 -45.84 -9.19
N THR A 539 -5.78 -44.93 -10.17
CA THR A 539 -4.66 -44.67 -11.10
C THR A 539 -3.48 -43.96 -10.42
N ASN A 540 -3.69 -43.37 -9.24
CA ASN A 540 -2.66 -42.69 -8.42
C ASN A 540 -1.81 -41.68 -9.22
N ILE A 541 -2.46 -40.84 -10.02
CA ILE A 541 -1.79 -39.88 -10.93
C ILE A 541 -0.83 -38.98 -10.16
N VAL A 542 -1.23 -38.45 -9.01
CA VAL A 542 -0.40 -37.56 -8.20
C VAL A 542 0.87 -38.27 -7.73
N HIS A 543 0.76 -39.52 -7.26
CA HIS A 543 1.92 -40.30 -6.85
C HIS A 543 2.87 -40.56 -8.03
N LYS A 544 2.34 -40.91 -9.20
CA LYS A 544 3.15 -41.11 -10.40
C LYS A 544 3.89 -39.87 -10.83
N ALA A 545 3.19 -38.71 -10.83
CA ALA A 545 3.80 -37.42 -11.14
C ALA A 545 4.93 -37.07 -10.15
N LEU A 546 4.68 -37.26 -8.85
CA LEU A 546 5.69 -36.98 -7.82
C LEU A 546 6.89 -37.95 -7.92
N THR A 547 6.66 -39.23 -8.17
CA THR A 547 7.74 -40.22 -8.38
C THR A 547 8.58 -39.83 -9.57
N ALA A 548 7.97 -39.46 -10.71
CA ALA A 548 8.69 -39.02 -11.90
C ALA A 548 9.53 -37.74 -11.65
N LEU A 549 9.03 -36.81 -10.87
CA LEU A 549 9.78 -35.62 -10.46
C LEU A 549 10.98 -35.98 -9.56
N VAL A 550 10.80 -36.89 -8.62
CA VAL A 550 11.88 -37.35 -7.74
C VAL A 550 12.95 -38.10 -8.54
N ASP A 551 12.55 -38.98 -9.46
CA ASP A 551 13.46 -39.75 -10.30
C ASP A 551 14.25 -38.86 -11.27
N THR A 552 13.67 -37.75 -11.70
CA THR A 552 14.34 -36.75 -12.59
C THR A 552 15.27 -35.83 -11.80
N SER A 553 15.03 -35.62 -10.50
CA SER A 553 15.89 -34.83 -9.64
C SER A 553 17.21 -35.57 -9.38
N SER A 554 18.34 -35.02 -9.79
CA SER A 554 19.64 -35.61 -9.47
C SER A 554 19.88 -35.58 -7.95
N PHE A 555 20.35 -36.69 -7.37
CA PHE A 555 20.63 -36.86 -5.93
C PHE A 555 21.59 -35.78 -5.35
N LEU A 556 22.35 -35.10 -6.21
CA LEU A 556 23.30 -34.04 -5.85
C LEU A 556 22.71 -32.62 -5.82
N GLN A 557 21.47 -32.44 -6.31
CA GLN A 557 20.77 -31.15 -6.34
C GLN A 557 19.38 -31.25 -5.70
N TRP A 558 19.34 -31.65 -4.45
CA TRP A 558 18.09 -31.72 -3.69
C TRP A 558 17.29 -30.41 -3.82
N GLY A 559 16.19 -30.46 -4.56
CA GLY A 559 15.17 -29.42 -4.61
C GLY A 559 15.11 -28.53 -5.84
N SER A 560 15.91 -28.76 -6.90
CA SER A 560 15.75 -28.02 -8.15
C SER A 560 15.73 -28.95 -9.37
N ILE A 561 14.65 -28.87 -10.13
CA ILE A 561 14.51 -29.44 -11.46
C ILE A 561 14.25 -28.28 -12.39
N ALA A 562 14.85 -28.26 -13.60
CA ALA A 562 14.49 -27.28 -14.62
C ALA A 562 13.00 -27.44 -14.97
N TYR A 563 12.32 -26.32 -15.19
CA TYR A 563 10.88 -26.31 -15.39
C TYR A 563 10.43 -27.19 -16.56
N ASP A 564 11.16 -27.13 -17.68
CA ASP A 564 10.85 -27.92 -18.87
C ASP A 564 11.07 -29.41 -18.63
N ASP A 565 12.12 -29.79 -17.92
CA ASP A 565 12.39 -31.19 -17.54
C ASP A 565 11.31 -31.72 -16.59
N ALA A 566 10.86 -30.90 -15.63
CA ALA A 566 9.78 -31.24 -14.72
C ALA A 566 8.45 -31.49 -15.47
N ILE A 567 8.10 -30.59 -16.41
CA ILE A 567 6.90 -30.74 -17.23
C ILE A 567 6.98 -32.00 -18.08
N GLN A 568 8.11 -32.23 -18.77
CA GLN A 568 8.31 -33.39 -19.62
C GLN A 568 8.23 -34.70 -18.82
N SER A 569 8.83 -34.72 -17.64
CA SER A 569 8.83 -35.87 -16.74
C SER A 569 7.42 -36.19 -16.26
N VAL A 570 6.68 -35.20 -15.76
CA VAL A 570 5.30 -35.36 -15.32
C VAL A 570 4.41 -35.78 -16.48
N HIS A 571 4.51 -35.10 -17.64
CA HIS A 571 3.73 -35.44 -18.82
C HIS A 571 3.96 -36.89 -19.24
N SER A 572 5.21 -37.33 -19.31
CA SER A 572 5.56 -38.71 -19.65
C SER A 572 4.97 -39.76 -18.66
N ALA A 573 4.88 -39.38 -17.38
CA ALA A 573 4.33 -40.28 -16.33
C ALA A 573 2.80 -40.39 -16.34
N ILE A 574 2.10 -39.35 -16.81
CA ILE A 574 0.63 -39.27 -16.73
C ILE A 574 -0.11 -39.15 -18.07
N HIS A 575 0.60 -39.06 -19.22
CA HIS A 575 -0.01 -38.82 -20.54
C HIS A 575 -1.10 -39.84 -20.91
N LEU A 576 -0.93 -41.09 -20.55
CA LEU A 576 -1.92 -42.15 -20.80
C LEU A 576 -3.28 -41.91 -20.13
N TYR A 577 -3.32 -41.03 -19.13
CA TYR A 577 -4.54 -40.71 -18.37
C TYR A 577 -5.11 -39.32 -18.76
N THR A 578 -4.28 -38.45 -19.36
CA THR A 578 -4.66 -37.08 -19.78
C THR A 578 -5.11 -37.03 -21.24
N ASP A 579 -4.63 -37.91 -22.11
CA ASP A 579 -5.02 -37.95 -23.52
C ASP A 579 -6.51 -38.28 -23.77
N LYS A 580 -7.21 -38.81 -22.77
CA LYS A 580 -8.67 -38.98 -22.83
C LYS A 580 -9.45 -37.73 -22.47
N ALA A 581 -8.84 -36.76 -21.78
CA ALA A 581 -9.47 -35.51 -21.39
C ALA A 581 -9.34 -34.41 -22.48
N SER A 582 -8.49 -34.60 -23.48
CA SER A 582 -8.33 -33.69 -24.63
C SER A 582 -9.23 -34.02 -25.81
N LYS A 583 -10.15 -34.99 -25.70
CA LYS A 583 -11.26 -35.26 -26.60
C LYS A 583 -12.59 -34.82 -26.00
#